data_085b6cfef43a0227e102929573d1e71d
#
_entry.id   085b6cfef43a0227e102929573d1e71d
#
_cell.length_a   1.000
_cell.length_b   1.000
_cell.length_c   1.000
_cell.angle_alpha   90.00
_cell.angle_beta   90.00
_cell.angle_gamma   90.00
#
_symmetry.space_group_name_H-M   'P 1'
#
loop_
_entity.id
_entity.type
_entity.pdbx_description
1 polymer ?
#
loop_
_entity_poly.entity_id
_entity_poly.type
_entity_poly.pdbx_seq_one_letter_code
_entity_poly.pdbx_strand_id
1 'polypeptide(L)'
;MSRSTHSGFDQHHEPPYNSDMEDDLFPSGPWTGFYNYTGPEDRHRMDLRLEFMQGRMTGAGSDSVGYFLIDGSYDAVSRECHWTKSYPGSHHVFYRGFREGIGIWGTWEIPPLARGGFHIWPRRFKQGESEELETTLELPASTPTPGETRTK
;
A
#
# COMPACT_ATOMS: atom_id res chain seq x y z
N MET A 1 41.39 0.22 13.93
CA MET A 1 40.98 0.29 13.34
C MET A 1 40.66 0.25 12.74
N SER A 2 40.53 0.36 13.15
CA SER A 2 39.92 0.51 12.48
C SER A 2 39.35 0.44 11.80
N ARG A 3 39.12 0.64 12.09
CA ARG A 3 38.41 0.80 11.42
C ARG A 3 37.77 0.60 10.92
N SER A 4 37.69 0.78 11.32
CA SER A 4 36.92 0.87 10.73
C SER A 4 36.29 0.63 10.36
N THR A 5 36.35 0.92 10.93
CA THR A 5 35.69 1.02 10.42
C THR A 5 35.14 0.79 9.95
N HIS A 6 35.19 0.99 10.28
CA HIS A 6 34.51 1.11 9.57
C HIS A 6 34.01 1.02 9.12
N SER A 7 34.30 1.27 9.65
CA SER A 7 33.70 1.49 9.04
C SER A 7 33.10 1.44 8.59
N GLY A 8 33.23 1.63 9.07
CA GLY A 8 32.57 1.88 8.54
C GLY A 8 31.97 1.93 8.31
N PHE A 9 31.96 2.14 8.59
CA PHE A 9 31.25 2.43 8.15
C PHE A 9 30.76 2.60 7.83
N ASP A 10 30.92 2.86 8.10
CA ASP A 10 30.33 3.33 7.63
C ASP A 10 29.67 3.33 7.48
N GLN A 11 29.71 3.50 7.87
CA GLN A 11 29.05 3.75 7.66
C GLN A 11 28.47 3.88 7.29
N HIS A 12 28.36 4.16 7.36
CA HIS A 12 27.60 4.54 6.87
C HIS A 12 27.03 4.57 6.53
N HIS A 13 26.81 4.83 6.58
CA HIS A 13 26.05 5.05 6.27
C HIS A 13 25.28 5.26 5.78
N GLU A 14 24.72 5.82 5.90
CA GLU A 14 23.97 6.14 5.56
C GLU A 14 23.12 6.18 5.60
N PRO A 15 22.75 6.15 5.89
CA PRO A 15 21.54 5.72 5.90
C PRO A 15 20.51 6.03 6.93
N PRO A 16 20.66 6.47 8.12
CA PRO A 16 19.57 6.84 9.03
C PRO A 16 18.59 7.80 8.38
N TYR A 17 19.06 8.62 7.54
CA TYR A 17 18.23 9.50 6.76
C TYR A 17 17.19 8.72 5.94
N ASN A 18 17.63 7.62 5.34
CA ASN A 18 16.74 6.80 4.55
C ASN A 18 15.68 6.12 5.43
N SER A 19 16.08 5.73 6.62
CA SER A 19 15.13 5.14 7.56
C SER A 19 14.02 6.10 7.92
N ASP A 20 14.38 7.35 8.14
CA ASP A 20 13.36 8.36 8.46
C ASP A 20 12.39 8.52 7.31
N MET A 21 12.89 8.55 6.09
CA MET A 21 12.01 8.64 4.94
C MET A 21 11.12 7.43 4.81
N GLU A 22 11.66 6.26 5.07
CA GLU A 22 10.86 5.06 5.03
C GLU A 22 9.77 5.11 6.08
N ASP A 23 10.10 5.55 7.29
CA ASP A 23 9.09 5.63 8.34
C ASP A 23 7.98 6.59 7.97
N ASP A 24 8.30 7.68 7.31
CA ASP A 24 7.29 8.64 6.89
C ASP A 24 6.44 8.11 5.76
N LEU A 25 7.06 7.49 4.78
CA LEU A 25 6.35 7.05 3.59
C LEU A 25 5.70 5.69 3.77
N PHE A 26 6.38 4.82 4.51
CA PHE A 26 5.93 3.44 4.70
C PHE A 26 5.86 3.10 6.17
N PRO A 27 4.98 3.77 6.91
CA PRO A 27 4.91 3.51 8.35
C PRO A 27 4.26 2.17 8.62
N SER A 28 4.89 1.40 9.49
CA SER A 28 4.28 0.16 9.97
C SER A 28 3.13 0.48 10.89
N GLY A 29 2.10 -0.34 10.86
CA GLY A 29 0.95 -0.14 11.71
C GLY A 29 -0.34 -0.31 10.95
N PRO A 30 -1.41 0.30 11.44
CA PRO A 30 -2.72 0.14 10.79
C PRO A 30 -2.84 1.00 9.54
N TRP A 31 -3.41 0.40 8.52
CA TRP A 31 -3.71 1.05 7.25
C TRP A 31 -5.17 0.76 6.91
N THR A 32 -5.75 1.58 6.05
CA THR A 32 -7.12 1.38 5.60
C THR A 32 -7.23 1.87 4.17
N GLY A 33 -8.29 1.47 3.50
CA GLY A 33 -8.54 1.93 2.16
C GLY A 33 -9.60 1.10 1.48
N PHE A 34 -9.48 0.99 0.17
CA PHE A 34 -10.50 0.29 -0.61
C PHE A 34 -9.92 -0.27 -1.89
N TYR A 35 -10.65 -1.19 -2.47
CA TYR A 35 -10.40 -1.65 -3.84
C TYR A 35 -11.71 -1.55 -4.60
N ASN A 36 -11.61 -1.57 -5.93
CA ASN A 36 -12.80 -1.52 -6.75
C ASN A 36 -12.66 -2.43 -7.96
N TYR A 37 -13.78 -2.70 -8.58
CA TYR A 37 -13.83 -3.48 -9.81
C TYR A 37 -14.13 -2.59 -11.00
N THR A 38 -15.12 -1.72 -10.88
CA THR A 38 -15.66 -1.04 -12.03
C THR A 38 -15.48 0.45 -12.05
N GLY A 39 -15.15 1.06 -10.95
CA GLY A 39 -14.97 2.49 -10.97
C GLY A 39 -14.99 3.09 -9.59
N PRO A 40 -14.96 4.42 -9.53
CA PRO A 40 -14.73 5.10 -8.26
C PRO A 40 -15.85 4.91 -7.25
N GLU A 41 -17.06 4.63 -7.71
CA GLU A 41 -18.16 4.45 -6.78
C GLU A 41 -18.24 3.04 -6.23
N ASP A 42 -17.51 2.12 -6.83
CA ASP A 42 -17.53 0.73 -6.43
C ASP A 42 -16.42 0.49 -5.44
N ARG A 43 -16.68 0.79 -4.19
CA ARG A 43 -15.65 0.75 -3.16
C ARG A 43 -15.88 -0.38 -2.19
N HIS A 44 -14.87 -1.19 -2.03
CA HIS A 44 -14.87 -2.29 -1.08
C HIS A 44 -13.79 -2.01 -0.06
N ARG A 45 -14.20 -1.72 1.15
CA ARG A 45 -13.28 -1.31 2.19
C ARG A 45 -12.41 -2.46 2.65
N MET A 46 -11.17 -2.15 2.97
CA MET A 46 -10.29 -3.11 3.61
C MET A 46 -9.50 -2.40 4.70
N ASP A 47 -9.27 -3.14 5.77
CA ASP A 47 -8.44 -2.67 6.87
C ASP A 47 -7.28 -3.61 6.99
N LEU A 48 -6.10 -3.03 7.21
CA LEU A 48 -4.86 -3.81 7.20
C LEU A 48 -3.98 -3.39 8.36
N ARG A 49 -3.10 -4.30 8.72
CA ARG A 49 -1.97 -3.97 9.57
C ARG A 49 -0.74 -4.40 8.79
N LEU A 50 0.10 -3.44 8.47
CA LEU A 50 1.26 -3.68 7.61
C LEU A 50 2.55 -3.44 8.35
N GLU A 51 3.56 -4.20 7.98
CA GLU A 51 4.92 -3.99 8.46
C GLU A 51 5.82 -3.80 7.27
N PHE A 52 6.59 -2.73 7.33
CA PHE A 52 7.55 -2.40 6.29
C PHE A 52 8.93 -2.44 6.92
N MET A 53 9.80 -3.30 6.37
CA MET A 53 11.14 -3.42 6.92
C MET A 53 12.10 -3.85 5.82
N GLN A 54 13.06 -2.99 5.54
CA GLN A 54 14.15 -3.32 4.64
C GLN A 54 13.66 -3.91 3.32
N GLY A 55 12.67 -3.25 2.73
CA GLY A 55 12.17 -3.66 1.44
C GLY A 55 11.10 -4.74 1.48
N ARG A 56 10.81 -5.31 2.65
CA ARG A 56 9.77 -6.32 2.78
C ARG A 56 8.51 -5.70 3.32
N MET A 57 7.41 -6.14 2.79
CA MET A 57 6.09 -5.67 3.19
C MET A 57 5.26 -6.89 3.55
N THR A 58 4.87 -6.99 4.82
CA THR A 58 4.07 -8.11 5.29
C THR A 58 2.91 -7.59 6.10
N GLY A 59 1.91 -8.45 6.31
CA GLY A 59 0.82 -8.03 7.15
C GLY A 59 -0.39 -8.90 7.00
N ALA A 60 -1.51 -8.38 7.50
CA ALA A 60 -2.77 -9.07 7.50
C ALA A 60 -3.89 -8.05 7.52
N GLY A 61 -5.09 -8.51 7.22
CA GLY A 61 -6.22 -7.61 7.25
C GLY A 61 -7.51 -8.33 6.98
N SER A 62 -8.53 -7.55 6.71
CA SER A 62 -9.84 -8.11 6.39
C SER A 62 -10.61 -7.19 5.47
N ASP A 63 -11.49 -7.77 4.69
CA ASP A 63 -12.42 -7.05 3.86
C ASP A 63 -13.71 -7.87 3.79
N SER A 64 -14.62 -7.51 2.89
CA SER A 64 -15.91 -8.20 2.83
C SER A 64 -15.78 -9.66 2.40
N VAL A 65 -14.69 -10.00 1.74
CA VAL A 65 -14.45 -11.40 1.37
C VAL A 65 -14.01 -12.21 2.59
N GLY A 66 -13.18 -11.61 3.44
CA GLY A 66 -12.72 -12.27 4.64
C GLY A 66 -11.34 -11.80 5.06
N TYR A 67 -10.74 -12.61 5.91
CA TYR A 67 -9.40 -12.37 6.42
C TYR A 67 -8.36 -12.68 5.35
N PHE A 68 -7.30 -11.90 5.31
CA PHE A 68 -6.25 -12.14 4.33
C PHE A 68 -4.87 -11.83 4.90
N LEU A 69 -3.86 -12.35 4.20
CA LEU A 69 -2.46 -12.12 4.53
C LEU A 69 -1.79 -11.35 3.40
N ILE A 70 -0.81 -10.56 3.76
CA ILE A 70 -0.06 -9.73 2.83
C ILE A 70 1.40 -10.14 2.85
N ASP A 71 1.99 -10.31 1.67
CA ASP A 71 3.41 -10.61 1.56
C ASP A 71 3.93 -10.03 0.27
N GLY A 72 4.90 -9.13 0.37
CA GLY A 72 5.44 -8.52 -0.82
C GLY A 72 6.67 -7.69 -0.52
N SER A 73 6.86 -6.66 -1.35
CA SER A 73 8.04 -5.84 -1.24
C SER A 73 7.72 -4.41 -1.63
N TYR A 74 8.59 -3.52 -1.21
CA TYR A 74 8.50 -2.12 -1.56
C TYR A 74 9.89 -1.58 -1.79
N ASP A 75 9.97 -0.51 -2.56
CA ASP A 75 11.25 0.16 -2.84
C ASP A 75 11.11 1.60 -2.38
N ALA A 76 11.88 1.99 -1.38
CA ALA A 76 11.75 3.33 -0.80
C ALA A 76 12.21 4.41 -1.78
N VAL A 77 13.04 4.07 -2.75
CA VAL A 77 13.55 5.05 -3.70
C VAL A 77 12.57 5.26 -4.84
N SER A 78 12.19 4.18 -5.53
CA SER A 78 11.24 4.29 -6.62
C SER A 78 9.82 4.44 -6.12
N ARG A 79 9.56 4.01 -4.87
CA ARG A 79 8.26 4.06 -4.24
C ARG A 79 7.29 3.04 -4.80
N GLU A 80 7.77 2.11 -5.58
CA GLU A 80 6.93 1.06 -6.12
C GLU A 80 6.72 -0.03 -5.07
N CYS A 81 5.50 -0.57 -5.02
CA CYS A 81 5.13 -1.64 -4.11
C CYS A 81 4.44 -2.72 -4.90
N HIS A 82 4.66 -3.97 -4.51
CA HIS A 82 3.83 -5.04 -5.04
C HIS A 82 3.77 -6.14 -4.00
N TRP A 83 2.59 -6.74 -3.90
CA TRP A 83 2.36 -7.76 -2.90
C TRP A 83 1.27 -8.70 -3.35
N THR A 84 1.23 -9.84 -2.69
CA THR A 84 0.18 -10.82 -2.86
C THR A 84 -0.72 -10.76 -1.64
N LYS A 85 -2.01 -10.67 -1.88
CA LYS A 85 -3.03 -10.78 -0.84
C LYS A 85 -3.62 -12.17 -0.95
N SER A 86 -3.49 -12.94 0.12
CA SER A 86 -3.92 -14.33 0.12
C SER A 86 -5.04 -14.52 1.10
N TYR A 87 -6.16 -15.02 0.61
CA TYR A 87 -7.27 -15.43 1.48
C TYR A 87 -7.04 -16.89 1.81
N PRO A 88 -6.73 -17.21 3.08
CA PRO A 88 -6.35 -18.59 3.42
C PRO A 88 -7.39 -19.59 2.94
N GLY A 89 -6.91 -20.62 2.29
CA GLY A 89 -7.80 -21.64 1.76
C GLY A 89 -8.55 -21.23 0.52
N SER A 90 -8.22 -20.09 -0.06
CA SER A 90 -8.94 -19.61 -1.22
C SER A 90 -7.94 -19.04 -2.23
N HIS A 91 -8.24 -17.88 -2.79
CA HIS A 91 -7.47 -17.37 -3.92
C HIS A 91 -6.48 -16.28 -3.50
N HIS A 92 -5.63 -15.93 -4.44
CA HIS A 92 -4.63 -14.87 -4.28
C HIS A 92 -4.97 -13.71 -5.19
N VAL A 93 -4.62 -12.52 -4.73
CA VAL A 93 -4.80 -11.31 -5.52
C VAL A 93 -3.46 -10.59 -5.57
N PHE A 94 -3.04 -10.18 -6.75
CA PHE A 94 -1.74 -9.54 -6.95
C PHE A 94 -1.93 -8.04 -7.05
N TYR A 95 -1.21 -7.32 -6.20
CA TYR A 95 -1.31 -5.86 -6.10
C TYR A 95 -0.01 -5.21 -6.56
N ARG A 96 -0.14 -4.11 -7.26
CA ARG A 96 1.01 -3.32 -7.65
C ARG A 96 0.63 -1.85 -7.63
N GLY A 97 1.46 -1.04 -7.01
CA GLY A 97 1.15 0.37 -6.92
C GLY A 97 2.36 1.19 -6.52
N PHE A 98 2.09 2.45 -6.23
CA PHE A 98 3.12 3.40 -5.89
C PHE A 98 2.72 4.19 -4.67
N ARG A 99 3.71 4.50 -3.84
CA ARG A 99 3.51 5.38 -2.71
C ARG A 99 3.48 6.81 -3.22
N GLU A 100 2.30 7.42 -3.13
CA GLU A 100 2.11 8.74 -3.69
C GLU A 100 1.04 9.45 -2.90
N GLY A 101 1.21 10.74 -2.65
CA GLY A 101 0.25 11.46 -1.83
C GLY A 101 0.28 10.92 -0.41
N ILE A 102 -0.85 10.54 0.10
CA ILE A 102 -0.93 10.06 1.47
C ILE A 102 -0.87 8.55 1.59
N GLY A 103 -0.83 7.84 0.49
CA GLY A 103 -0.89 6.39 0.57
C GLY A 103 -0.30 5.69 -0.62
N ILE A 104 -0.73 4.45 -0.80
CA ILE A 104 -0.30 3.61 -1.92
C ILE A 104 -1.52 3.34 -2.78
N TRP A 105 -1.38 3.52 -4.09
CA TRP A 105 -2.47 3.24 -4.99
C TRP A 105 -1.96 2.67 -6.30
N GLY A 106 -2.84 1.92 -6.96
CA GLY A 106 -2.48 1.25 -8.18
C GLY A 106 -3.54 0.26 -8.58
N THR A 107 -3.10 -0.93 -8.97
CA THR A 107 -4.01 -1.93 -9.50
C THR A 107 -3.84 -3.27 -8.80
N TRP A 108 -4.88 -4.08 -8.89
CA TRP A 108 -4.85 -5.45 -8.43
C TRP A 108 -5.37 -6.33 -9.55
N GLU A 109 -4.98 -7.60 -9.52
CA GLU A 109 -5.49 -8.51 -10.52
C GLU A 109 -5.49 -9.95 -10.03
N ILE A 110 -6.44 -10.69 -10.56
CA ILE A 110 -6.56 -12.13 -10.40
C ILE A 110 -6.56 -12.69 -11.83
N PRO A 111 -5.39 -12.96 -12.39
CA PRO A 111 -5.35 -13.40 -13.80
C PRO A 111 -5.98 -14.76 -13.94
N PRO A 112 -6.70 -14.96 -15.03
CA PRO A 112 -7.13 -13.99 -16.04
C PRO A 112 -8.52 -13.44 -15.76
N LEU A 113 -9.03 -13.63 -14.55
CA LEU A 113 -10.43 -13.43 -14.23
C LEU A 113 -10.83 -11.98 -14.02
N ALA A 114 -10.03 -11.22 -13.27
CA ALA A 114 -10.48 -9.91 -12.86
C ALA A 114 -9.31 -8.99 -12.58
N ARG A 115 -9.59 -7.69 -12.59
CA ARG A 115 -8.62 -6.69 -12.17
C ARG A 115 -9.37 -5.41 -11.82
N GLY A 116 -8.68 -4.53 -11.09
CA GLY A 116 -9.29 -3.28 -10.68
C GLY A 116 -8.27 -2.38 -10.05
N GLY A 117 -8.73 -1.39 -9.31
CA GLY A 117 -7.87 -0.42 -8.68
C GLY A 117 -7.95 -0.51 -7.17
N PHE A 118 -7.05 0.18 -6.52
CA PHE A 118 -7.06 0.24 -5.07
C PHE A 118 -6.35 1.49 -4.57
N HIS A 119 -6.63 1.83 -3.32
CA HIS A 119 -5.98 2.94 -2.65
C HIS A 119 -6.01 2.65 -1.15
N ILE A 120 -4.84 2.66 -0.52
CA ILE A 120 -4.75 2.45 0.94
C ILE A 120 -3.84 3.52 1.52
N TRP A 121 -4.05 3.83 2.80
CA TRP A 121 -3.26 4.86 3.49
C TRP A 121 -3.18 4.54 4.97
N PRO A 122 -2.17 5.12 5.68
CA PRO A 122 -2.02 4.82 7.11
C PRO A 122 -3.15 5.42 7.93
N ARG A 123 -3.59 4.69 8.93
CA ARG A 123 -4.67 5.14 9.81
C ARG A 123 -4.13 5.88 11.01
N ARG A 124 -3.27 6.83 10.79
CA ARG A 124 -2.74 7.61 11.90
C ARG A 124 -3.22 9.05 11.88
N PHE A 125 -4.13 9.35 10.97
CA PHE A 125 -4.73 10.66 10.91
C PHE A 125 -5.88 10.74 11.90
N LYS A 126 -6.21 11.95 12.34
CA LYS A 126 -7.42 12.14 13.08
C LYS A 126 -8.60 11.80 12.19
N GLN A 127 -9.70 11.42 12.82
CA GLN A 127 -10.82 10.97 12.06
C GLN A 127 -11.29 11.99 11.02
N GLY A 128 -11.36 13.26 11.41
CA GLY A 128 -11.76 14.29 10.46
C GLY A 128 -10.81 14.42 9.30
N GLU A 129 -9.52 14.38 9.60
CA GLU A 129 -8.52 14.47 8.55
C GLU A 129 -8.61 13.28 7.62
N SER A 130 -8.85 12.12 8.18
CA SER A 130 -8.95 10.93 7.38
C SER A 130 -10.12 11.01 6.41
N GLU A 131 -11.24 11.47 6.89
CA GLU A 131 -12.42 11.61 6.05
C GLU A 131 -12.19 12.63 4.94
N GLU A 132 -11.58 13.72 5.29
CA GLU A 132 -11.30 14.75 4.31
C GLU A 132 -10.36 14.25 3.24
N LEU A 133 -9.31 13.56 3.64
CA LEU A 133 -8.36 13.01 2.69
C LEU A 133 -9.00 11.95 1.82
N GLU A 134 -9.87 11.17 2.39
CA GLU A 134 -10.55 10.14 1.64
C GLU A 134 -11.40 10.77 0.54
N THR A 135 -12.09 11.84 0.85
CA THR A 135 -12.88 12.55 -0.13
C THR A 135 -12.00 13.11 -1.23
N THR A 136 -10.89 13.68 -0.84
CA THR A 136 -9.94 14.23 -1.81
C THR A 136 -9.42 13.13 -2.73
N LEU A 137 -9.12 11.98 -2.17
CA LEU A 137 -8.56 10.89 -2.94
C LEU A 137 -9.56 10.28 -3.91
N GLU A 138 -10.83 10.47 -3.66
CA GLU A 138 -11.80 9.95 -4.60
C GLU A 138 -11.60 10.50 -5.98
N LEU A 139 -11.24 11.76 -6.08
CA LEU A 139 -11.07 12.38 -7.38
C LEU A 139 -9.93 11.79 -8.17
N PRO A 140 -8.73 11.68 -7.62
CA PRO A 140 -7.65 11.06 -8.38
C PRO A 140 -7.88 9.59 -8.63
N ALA A 141 -8.50 8.91 -7.71
CA ALA A 141 -8.73 7.49 -7.89
C ALA A 141 -9.66 7.22 -9.05
N SER A 142 -10.58 8.13 -9.29
CA SER A 142 -11.51 7.93 -10.39
C SER A 142 -10.83 8.15 -11.72
N THR A 143 -9.78 8.91 -11.75
CA THR A 143 -9.12 9.21 -13.00
C THR A 143 -8.49 8.00 -13.64
N PRO A 144 -7.73 7.22 -12.92
CA PRO A 144 -7.03 6.11 -13.58
C PRO A 144 -7.93 4.97 -13.97
N THR A 145 -9.15 4.99 -13.59
CA THR A 145 -9.99 3.92 -14.00
C THR A 145 -10.99 4.42 -14.95
N PRO A 146 -10.58 4.67 -16.12
CA PRO A 146 -11.45 5.24 -17.10
C PRO A 146 -12.65 4.40 -17.31
N GLY A 147 -12.47 3.21 -17.22
CA GLY A 147 -13.61 2.42 -17.43
C GLY A 147 -14.64 2.70 -16.46
N GLU A 148 -14.30 3.36 -15.69
CA GLU A 148 -15.15 3.53 -14.80
C GLU A 148 -16.25 4.06 -15.12
N THR A 149 -16.09 4.38 -15.61
CA THR A 149 -17.12 4.88 -15.77
C THR A 149 -18.17 4.19 -16.03
N ARG A 150 -18.30 3.70 -16.04
CA ARG A 150 -19.12 3.30 -16.07
C ARG A 150 -19.88 2.76 -15.73
N THR A 151 -19.92 2.51 -15.61
CA THR A 151 -20.49 1.91 -15.30
C THR A 151 -21.46 1.86 -14.96
N LYS A 152 -21.78 2.02 -14.81
CA LYS A 152 -22.69 1.95 -14.42
C LYS A 152 -23.42 1.93 -14.86
#